data_cd665fac96bbd33fbf8ade18d98488f7
#
_entry.id   cd665fac96bbd33fbf8ade18d98488f7
#
_cell.length_a   1.000
_cell.length_b   1.000
_cell.length_c   1.000
_cell.angle_alpha   90.00
_cell.angle_beta   90.00
_cell.angle_gamma   90.00
#
_symmetry.space_group_name_H-M   'P 1'
#
loop_
_entity.id
_entity.type
_entity.pdbx_description
1 polymer ?
#
loop_
_entity_poly.entity_id
_entity_poly.type
_entity_poly.pdbx_seq_one_letter_code
_entity_poly.pdbx_strand_id
1 'polypeptide(L)'
;MLSSIPSFSTLLVVASSANFIAAVPLQLTLRSNTSENSFAQNFTLAALNTNLPNANTTGAPLVLGTAGGIDGGSMEVTSTYASYPYNDFPSLGLANGTLSAYSKQQSLRTTAYVPLLHGSLDWFTSSIYSTDPSTAFTAVSGSGNFSTLAFNGTADLWYLCLSDMPGLPQNSVYFNTSTIPSKSGVSGASPVQCYSVTLNMVPV
;
A
#
# COMPACT_ATOMS: atom_id res chain seq x y z
N MET A 1 33.82 63.88 74.36
CA MET A 1 32.53 64.00 73.63
C MET A 1 32.62 63.13 72.42
N LEU A 2 32.06 61.97 72.49
CA LEU A 2 32.14 60.96 71.42
C LEU A 2 30.91 61.08 70.55
N SER A 3 31.13 61.30 69.26
CA SER A 3 30.13 61.32 68.23
C SER A 3 30.07 59.92 67.57
N SER A 4 28.92 59.25 67.66
CA SER A 4 28.68 57.99 67.07
C SER A 4 28.08 58.12 65.63
N ILE A 5 28.69 57.46 64.65
CA ILE A 5 28.24 57.40 63.25
C ILE A 5 27.38 56.13 63.09
N PRO A 6 26.14 56.16 62.49
CA PRO A 6 25.41 54.99 62.21
C PRO A 6 25.89 54.36 60.91
N SER A 7 26.12 53.04 60.96
CA SER A 7 26.45 52.19 59.82
C SER A 7 25.21 51.88 59.03
N PHE A 8 25.17 52.24 57.76
CA PHE A 8 24.12 51.80 56.79
C PHE A 8 24.50 50.44 56.19
N SER A 9 23.74 49.42 56.54
CA SER A 9 23.87 48.14 55.89
C SER A 9 23.02 48.14 54.62
N THR A 10 23.68 48.08 53.46
CA THR A 10 23.01 47.93 52.15
C THR A 10 22.66 46.48 51.94
N LEU A 11 21.39 46.19 51.91
CA LEU A 11 20.86 44.84 51.60
C LEU A 11 20.84 44.65 50.07
N LEU A 12 21.71 43.80 49.55
CA LEU A 12 21.76 43.43 48.13
C LEU A 12 20.78 42.35 47.91
N VAL A 13 19.63 42.65 47.25
CA VAL A 13 18.64 41.65 46.81
C VAL A 13 19.09 41.11 45.46
N VAL A 14 19.59 39.89 45.45
CA VAL A 14 19.90 39.15 44.24
C VAL A 14 18.61 38.50 43.75
N ALA A 15 18.02 39.06 42.70
CA ALA A 15 16.89 38.45 42.02
C ALA A 15 17.36 37.27 41.15
N SER A 16 17.19 36.05 41.62
CA SER A 16 17.37 34.82 40.83
C SER A 16 16.22 34.68 39.84
N SER A 17 16.46 34.97 38.57
CA SER A 17 15.54 34.62 37.48
C SER A 17 15.61 33.12 37.22
N ALA A 18 14.65 32.36 37.75
CA ALA A 18 14.47 30.97 37.42
C ALA A 18 13.88 30.85 36.00
N ASN A 19 14.71 30.45 35.03
CA ASN A 19 14.24 30.05 33.70
C ASN A 19 13.49 28.74 33.83
N PHE A 20 12.16 28.81 33.84
CA PHE A 20 11.32 27.63 33.67
C PHE A 20 11.43 27.19 32.22
N ILE A 21 12.26 26.17 31.95
CA ILE A 21 12.22 25.43 30.70
C ILE A 21 10.94 24.60 30.77
N ALA A 22 9.91 25.05 30.06
CA ALA A 22 8.70 24.24 29.85
C ALA A 22 9.11 22.98 29.08
N ALA A 23 9.16 21.85 29.77
CA ALA A 23 9.31 20.55 29.14
C ALA A 23 8.05 20.30 28.29
N VAL A 24 8.16 20.46 26.96
CA VAL A 24 7.15 20.02 26.03
C VAL A 24 7.09 18.49 26.15
N PRO A 25 5.94 17.90 26.52
CA PRO A 25 5.82 16.46 26.58
C PRO A 25 6.04 15.94 25.16
N LEU A 26 7.12 15.19 24.97
CA LEU A 26 7.35 14.41 23.75
C LEU A 26 6.25 13.36 23.72
N GLN A 27 5.16 13.62 22.99
CA GLN A 27 4.19 12.59 22.69
C GLN A 27 4.87 11.60 21.75
N LEU A 28 5.44 10.55 22.31
CA LEU A 28 5.80 9.35 21.58
C LEU A 28 4.48 8.75 21.09
N THR A 29 4.07 9.11 19.88
CA THR A 29 3.02 8.39 19.17
C THR A 29 3.62 7.04 18.82
N LEU A 30 3.43 6.04 19.68
CA LEU A 30 3.62 4.65 19.31
C LEU A 30 2.69 4.40 18.13
N ARG A 31 3.23 4.40 16.91
CA ARG A 31 2.51 3.89 15.74
C ARG A 31 2.29 2.41 16.02
N SER A 32 1.14 2.09 16.57
CA SER A 32 0.63 0.74 16.59
C SER A 32 0.48 0.34 15.11
N ASN A 33 1.18 -0.71 14.69
CA ASN A 33 0.94 -1.36 13.41
C ASN A 33 -0.42 -2.07 13.50
N THR A 34 -1.50 -1.30 13.54
CA THR A 34 -2.84 -1.84 13.49
C THR A 34 -3.10 -2.26 12.05
N SER A 35 -3.36 -3.52 11.87
CA SER A 35 -3.87 -4.08 10.62
C SER A 35 -5.39 -3.91 10.63
N GLU A 36 -5.92 -3.20 9.63
CA GLU A 36 -7.35 -2.96 9.49
C GLU A 36 -7.89 -3.74 8.30
N ASN A 37 -8.95 -4.51 8.50
CA ASN A 37 -9.62 -5.26 7.43
C ASN A 37 -10.63 -4.43 6.63
N SER A 38 -10.77 -3.15 6.97
CA SER A 38 -11.58 -2.18 6.25
C SER A 38 -10.86 -0.84 6.17
N PHE A 39 -11.02 -0.14 5.05
CA PHE A 39 -10.45 1.18 4.83
C PHE A 39 -11.56 2.16 4.49
N ALA A 40 -11.63 3.27 5.23
CA ALA A 40 -12.79 4.16 5.22
C ALA A 40 -12.97 4.96 3.92
N GLN A 41 -11.94 5.04 3.09
CA GLN A 41 -11.93 5.85 1.87
C GLN A 41 -11.71 4.97 0.64
N ASN A 42 -12.25 5.40 -0.49
CA ASN A 42 -11.84 4.83 -1.77
C ASN A 42 -10.39 5.22 -2.08
N PHE A 43 -9.69 4.34 -2.76
CA PHE A 43 -8.27 4.51 -3.07
C PHE A 43 -7.93 3.91 -4.44
N THR A 44 -6.75 4.23 -4.92
CA THR A 44 -6.08 3.50 -6.00
C THR A 44 -4.86 2.79 -5.44
N LEU A 45 -4.31 1.82 -6.17
CA LEU A 45 -3.04 1.20 -5.81
C LEU A 45 -1.89 1.80 -6.60
N ALA A 46 -0.74 1.89 -5.95
CA ALA A 46 0.52 2.22 -6.60
C ALA A 46 1.64 1.31 -6.08
N ALA A 47 2.49 0.83 -6.98
CA ALA A 47 3.61 -0.05 -6.65
C ALA A 47 4.88 0.76 -6.43
N LEU A 48 5.37 0.78 -5.20
CA LEU A 48 6.63 1.42 -4.83
C LEU A 48 7.73 0.34 -4.79
N ASN A 49 8.76 0.49 -5.62
CA ASN A 49 9.90 -0.44 -5.63
C ASN A 49 10.66 -0.36 -4.31
N THR A 50 10.98 -1.50 -3.71
CA THR A 50 11.65 -1.57 -2.41
C THR A 50 13.18 -1.56 -2.49
N ASN A 51 13.75 -1.86 -3.66
CA ASN A 51 15.18 -2.08 -3.83
C ASN A 51 15.84 -1.06 -4.77
N LEU A 52 15.07 -0.39 -5.63
CA LEU A 52 15.58 0.55 -6.63
C LEU A 52 14.97 1.95 -6.43
N PRO A 53 15.63 2.99 -6.94
CA PRO A 53 15.07 4.33 -6.88
C PRO A 53 13.71 4.42 -7.56
N ASN A 54 12.79 5.12 -6.92
CA ASN A 54 11.46 5.42 -7.45
C ASN A 54 11.42 6.84 -8.03
N ALA A 55 10.61 7.05 -9.06
CA ALA A 55 10.43 8.38 -9.65
C ALA A 55 9.73 9.37 -8.69
N ASN A 56 8.94 8.84 -7.77
CA ASN A 56 8.24 9.59 -6.73
C ASN A 56 7.97 8.70 -5.49
N THR A 57 7.41 9.28 -4.44
CA THR A 57 7.10 8.58 -3.18
C THR A 57 5.81 7.76 -3.23
N THR A 58 4.98 7.94 -4.24
CA THR A 58 3.71 7.21 -4.41
C THR A 58 3.94 5.84 -5.03
N GLY A 59 4.81 5.74 -6.03
CA GLY A 59 5.09 4.56 -6.83
C GLY A 59 4.41 4.58 -8.22
N ALA A 60 4.56 3.49 -8.96
CA ALA A 60 3.95 3.33 -10.27
C ALA A 60 2.43 3.08 -10.14
N PRO A 61 1.57 3.85 -10.82
CA PRO A 61 0.12 3.64 -10.76
C PRO A 61 -0.25 2.24 -11.26
N LEU A 62 -1.18 1.60 -10.54
CA LEU A 62 -1.72 0.29 -10.89
C LEU A 62 -3.17 0.41 -11.38
N VAL A 63 -3.52 -0.45 -12.30
CA VAL A 63 -4.85 -0.56 -12.90
C VAL A 63 -5.24 -2.03 -13.05
N LEU A 64 -6.50 -2.30 -13.35
CA LEU A 64 -6.94 -3.64 -13.74
C LEU A 64 -6.68 -3.81 -15.24
N GLY A 65 -5.70 -4.65 -15.57
CA GLY A 65 -5.37 -5.06 -16.93
C GLY A 65 -6.15 -6.32 -17.32
N THR A 66 -6.26 -6.59 -18.61
CA THR A 66 -6.97 -7.80 -19.07
C THR A 66 -6.13 -9.05 -18.82
N ALA A 67 -6.78 -10.10 -18.33
CA ALA A 67 -6.19 -11.44 -18.15
C ALA A 67 -6.91 -12.49 -19.00
N GLY A 68 -7.89 -12.08 -19.80
CA GLY A 68 -8.68 -12.95 -20.65
C GLY A 68 -10.17 -12.90 -20.32
N GLY A 69 -10.91 -13.87 -20.84
CA GLY A 69 -12.35 -13.97 -20.59
C GLY A 69 -12.86 -15.38 -20.88
N ILE A 70 -14.01 -15.67 -20.33
CA ILE A 70 -14.81 -16.85 -20.60
C ILE A 70 -16.22 -16.38 -20.93
N ASP A 71 -17.06 -17.25 -21.50
CA ASP A 71 -18.45 -16.90 -21.76
C ASP A 71 -19.15 -16.40 -20.49
N GLY A 72 -19.63 -15.15 -20.55
CA GLY A 72 -20.31 -14.50 -19.41
C GLY A 72 -19.41 -14.00 -18.28
N GLY A 73 -18.08 -13.94 -18.48
CA GLY A 73 -17.16 -13.39 -17.50
C GLY A 73 -15.90 -12.81 -18.11
N SER A 74 -15.32 -11.83 -17.43
CA SER A 74 -14.00 -11.28 -17.72
C SER A 74 -13.07 -11.52 -16.54
N MET A 75 -11.80 -11.73 -16.85
CA MET A 75 -10.71 -11.85 -15.90
C MET A 75 -9.75 -10.68 -16.08
N GLU A 76 -9.47 -10.02 -14.99
CA GLU A 76 -8.52 -8.93 -14.96
C GLU A 76 -7.37 -9.29 -14.00
N VAL A 77 -6.21 -8.66 -14.19
CA VAL A 77 -5.04 -8.77 -13.33
C VAL A 77 -4.56 -7.36 -12.96
N THR A 78 -4.11 -7.18 -11.75
CA THR A 78 -3.53 -5.89 -11.36
C THR A 78 -2.20 -5.67 -12.10
N SER A 79 -2.12 -4.62 -12.90
CA SER A 79 -0.98 -4.31 -13.76
C SER A 79 -0.56 -2.84 -13.62
N THR A 80 0.67 -2.51 -14.03
CA THR A 80 1.07 -1.10 -14.10
C THR A 80 0.35 -0.38 -15.22
N TYR A 81 -0.07 0.87 -14.99
CA TYR A 81 -0.65 1.72 -16.03
C TYR A 81 0.28 1.89 -17.23
N ALA A 82 1.59 1.88 -17.03
CA ALA A 82 2.56 1.99 -18.11
C ALA A 82 2.53 0.79 -19.08
N SER A 83 2.20 -0.42 -18.58
CA SER A 83 2.09 -1.63 -19.42
C SER A 83 0.67 -1.87 -19.95
N TYR A 84 -0.34 -1.28 -19.30
CA TYR A 84 -1.75 -1.34 -19.70
C TYR A 84 -2.42 0.02 -19.48
N PRO A 85 -2.39 0.94 -20.47
CA PRO A 85 -2.78 2.34 -20.28
C PRO A 85 -4.30 2.58 -20.32
N TYR A 86 -5.06 1.67 -19.73
CA TYR A 86 -6.51 1.78 -19.58
C TYR A 86 -6.87 1.69 -18.10
N ASN A 87 -7.87 2.44 -17.68
CA ASN A 87 -8.33 2.46 -16.29
C ASN A 87 -9.85 2.46 -16.24
N ASP A 88 -10.46 1.31 -16.42
CA ASP A 88 -11.91 1.14 -16.38
C ASP A 88 -12.45 1.04 -14.96
N PHE A 89 -11.58 0.74 -13.99
CA PHE A 89 -11.88 0.65 -12.55
C PHE A 89 -11.01 1.65 -11.76
N PRO A 90 -11.34 2.95 -11.79
CA PRO A 90 -10.49 4.00 -11.22
C PRO A 90 -10.52 4.07 -9.70
N SER A 91 -11.35 3.30 -9.03
CA SER A 91 -11.44 3.35 -7.57
C SER A 91 -11.59 1.95 -6.97
N LEU A 92 -10.91 1.74 -5.86
CA LEU A 92 -10.93 0.52 -5.06
C LEU A 92 -11.50 0.80 -3.69
N GLY A 93 -12.06 -0.24 -3.05
CA GLY A 93 -12.50 -0.21 -1.66
C GLY A 93 -12.10 -1.48 -0.94
N LEU A 94 -11.80 -1.37 0.35
CA LEU A 94 -11.50 -2.49 1.22
C LEU A 94 -12.54 -2.55 2.35
N ALA A 95 -13.29 -3.65 2.42
CA ALA A 95 -14.29 -3.86 3.45
C ALA A 95 -14.30 -5.32 3.92
N ASN A 96 -14.19 -5.52 5.22
CA ASN A 96 -14.18 -6.84 5.85
C ASN A 96 -13.19 -7.83 5.20
N GLY A 97 -12.01 -7.34 4.88
CA GLY A 97 -10.97 -8.13 4.24
C GLY A 97 -11.18 -8.38 2.74
N THR A 98 -12.25 -7.89 2.15
CA THR A 98 -12.53 -8.02 0.72
C THR A 98 -12.11 -6.75 -0.01
N LEU A 99 -11.24 -6.91 -1.00
CA LEU A 99 -10.83 -5.83 -1.90
C LEU A 99 -11.77 -5.83 -3.12
N SER A 100 -12.35 -4.67 -3.43
CA SER A 100 -13.30 -4.48 -4.52
C SER A 100 -12.84 -3.35 -5.44
N ALA A 101 -13.13 -3.47 -6.73
CA ALA A 101 -12.90 -2.42 -7.71
C ALA A 101 -14.23 -1.95 -8.31
N TYR A 102 -14.34 -0.66 -8.55
CA TYR A 102 -15.55 0.00 -9.05
C TYR A 102 -15.28 0.65 -10.39
N SER A 103 -16.16 0.36 -11.36
CA SER A 103 -16.09 1.00 -12.68
C SER A 103 -16.35 2.50 -12.61
N LYS A 104 -15.99 3.23 -13.66
CA LYS A 104 -16.24 4.68 -13.79
C LYS A 104 -17.70 5.08 -13.54
N GLN A 105 -18.64 4.24 -13.98
CA GLN A 105 -20.07 4.45 -13.77
C GLN A 105 -20.55 3.89 -12.43
N GLN A 106 -19.68 3.26 -11.63
CA GLN A 106 -20.04 2.53 -10.41
C GLN A 106 -21.11 1.42 -10.64
N SER A 107 -21.39 1.10 -11.88
CA SER A 107 -22.39 0.10 -12.28
C SER A 107 -21.85 -1.33 -12.23
N LEU A 108 -20.52 -1.47 -12.35
CA LEU A 108 -19.82 -2.75 -12.26
C LEU A 108 -18.92 -2.76 -11.04
N ARG A 109 -18.95 -3.87 -10.35
CA ARG A 109 -18.08 -4.16 -9.23
C ARG A 109 -17.43 -5.51 -9.47
N THR A 110 -16.12 -5.55 -9.32
CA THR A 110 -15.37 -6.81 -9.30
C THR A 110 -14.65 -6.95 -7.96
N THR A 111 -14.37 -8.18 -7.57
CA THR A 111 -13.67 -8.47 -6.32
C THR A 111 -12.36 -9.18 -6.59
N ALA A 112 -11.35 -8.83 -5.80
CA ALA A 112 -10.03 -9.42 -5.91
C ALA A 112 -9.98 -10.82 -5.32
N TYR A 113 -9.17 -11.67 -5.93
CA TYR A 113 -8.76 -12.93 -5.35
C TYR A 113 -7.27 -13.19 -5.66
N VAL A 114 -6.64 -13.94 -4.77
CA VAL A 114 -5.32 -14.48 -5.00
C VAL A 114 -5.52 -15.99 -5.10
N PRO A 115 -5.48 -16.56 -6.30
CA PRO A 115 -5.95 -17.93 -6.55
C PRO A 115 -5.10 -18.98 -5.82
N LEU A 116 -3.84 -18.63 -5.55
CA LEU A 116 -2.88 -19.46 -4.81
C LEU A 116 -2.02 -18.56 -3.93
N LEU A 117 -1.39 -19.11 -2.90
CA LEU A 117 -0.43 -18.39 -2.03
C LEU A 117 0.75 -17.75 -2.81
N HIS A 118 0.85 -18.01 -4.12
CA HIS A 118 1.91 -17.56 -5.02
C HIS A 118 1.31 -17.09 -6.36
N GLY A 119 0.11 -16.50 -6.33
CA GLY A 119 -0.62 -16.10 -7.51
C GLY A 119 -0.57 -14.61 -7.80
N SER A 120 -1.02 -14.24 -8.98
CA SER A 120 -1.31 -12.86 -9.35
C SER A 120 -2.46 -12.29 -8.52
N LEU A 121 -2.48 -10.96 -8.38
CA LEU A 121 -3.64 -10.26 -7.82
C LEU A 121 -4.67 -10.12 -8.94
N ASP A 122 -5.58 -11.09 -8.99
CA ASP A 122 -6.57 -11.25 -10.03
C ASP A 122 -7.94 -10.72 -9.61
N TRP A 123 -8.77 -10.46 -10.62
CA TRP A 123 -10.14 -9.99 -10.46
C TRP A 123 -11.04 -10.77 -11.42
N PHE A 124 -12.27 -10.99 -10.97
CA PHE A 124 -13.22 -11.69 -11.77
C PHE A 124 -14.57 -10.99 -11.75
N THR A 125 -15.05 -10.66 -12.94
CA THR A 125 -16.36 -10.04 -13.17
C THR A 125 -17.20 -11.01 -13.99
N SER A 126 -18.30 -11.49 -13.43
CA SER A 126 -19.22 -12.37 -14.16
C SER A 126 -20.67 -12.10 -13.75
N SER A 127 -21.57 -12.25 -14.73
CA SER A 127 -23.01 -12.28 -14.51
C SER A 127 -23.56 -13.70 -14.29
N ILE A 128 -22.75 -14.72 -14.52
CA ILE A 128 -23.16 -16.14 -14.54
C ILE A 128 -22.46 -16.93 -13.44
N TYR A 129 -21.19 -16.63 -13.20
CA TYR A 129 -20.35 -17.35 -12.25
C TYR A 129 -20.10 -16.53 -11.00
N SER A 130 -20.13 -17.15 -9.85
CA SER A 130 -19.63 -16.57 -8.60
C SER A 130 -18.27 -17.16 -8.28
N THR A 131 -17.28 -16.29 -8.00
CA THR A 131 -16.04 -16.70 -7.36
C THR A 131 -16.06 -16.17 -5.94
N ASP A 132 -15.63 -16.98 -4.98
CA ASP A 132 -15.48 -16.53 -3.61
C ASP A 132 -14.30 -15.54 -3.56
N PRO A 133 -14.54 -14.28 -3.19
CA PRO A 133 -13.45 -13.32 -3.07
C PRO A 133 -12.52 -13.71 -1.92
N SER A 134 -11.25 -13.38 -2.04
CA SER A 134 -10.34 -13.48 -0.90
C SER A 134 -10.73 -12.47 0.17
N THR A 135 -10.81 -12.91 1.41
CA THR A 135 -11.18 -12.07 2.58
C THR A 135 -10.00 -11.79 3.50
N ALA A 136 -8.79 -11.99 3.02
CA ALA A 136 -7.55 -11.87 3.79
C ALA A 136 -6.78 -10.57 3.52
N PHE A 137 -7.38 -9.61 2.79
CA PHE A 137 -6.75 -8.31 2.56
C PHE A 137 -6.89 -7.42 3.80
N THR A 138 -5.85 -6.67 4.11
CA THR A 138 -5.84 -5.68 5.19
C THR A 138 -5.05 -4.45 4.78
N ALA A 139 -5.40 -3.31 5.38
CA ALA A 139 -4.59 -2.10 5.33
C ALA A 139 -3.66 -2.08 6.53
N VAL A 140 -2.37 -1.90 6.32
CA VAL A 140 -1.38 -1.72 7.37
C VAL A 140 -0.72 -0.36 7.27
N SER A 141 -0.30 0.21 8.40
CA SER A 141 0.41 1.49 8.40
C SER A 141 1.74 1.34 7.67
N GLY A 142 1.91 2.06 6.55
CA GLY A 142 3.17 2.10 5.81
C GLY A 142 4.23 2.98 6.46
N SER A 143 5.47 2.89 5.97
CA SER A 143 6.57 3.76 6.40
C SER A 143 6.44 5.20 5.87
N GLY A 144 5.56 5.45 4.90
CA GLY A 144 5.29 6.73 4.24
C GLY A 144 3.97 7.38 4.66
N ASN A 145 3.43 8.20 3.77
CA ASN A 145 2.15 8.91 3.96
C ASN A 145 0.92 8.06 3.61
N PHE A 146 1.12 6.84 3.11
CA PHE A 146 0.06 5.96 2.65
C PHE A 146 -0.02 4.70 3.51
N SER A 147 -1.24 4.18 3.67
CA SER A 147 -1.41 2.80 4.11
C SER A 147 -0.95 1.84 3.02
N THR A 148 -0.55 0.65 3.41
CA THR A 148 -0.05 -0.39 2.51
C THR A 148 -1.02 -1.56 2.50
N LEU A 149 -1.31 -2.09 1.31
CA LEU A 149 -2.12 -3.29 1.18
C LEU A 149 -1.31 -4.52 1.60
N ALA A 150 -1.87 -5.28 2.52
CA ALA A 150 -1.36 -6.58 2.94
C ALA A 150 -2.33 -7.70 2.55
N PHE A 151 -1.81 -8.90 2.38
CA PHE A 151 -2.58 -10.13 2.19
C PHE A 151 -2.09 -11.19 3.17
N ASN A 152 -3.01 -11.87 3.86
CA ASN A 152 -2.69 -12.79 4.96
C ASN A 152 -1.78 -12.17 6.03
N GLY A 153 -1.98 -10.89 6.34
CA GLY A 153 -1.19 -10.16 7.33
C GLY A 153 0.21 -9.74 6.86
N THR A 154 0.57 -9.96 5.59
CA THR A 154 1.90 -9.72 5.04
C THR A 154 1.86 -8.69 3.93
N ALA A 155 2.63 -7.60 4.05
CA ALA A 155 2.68 -6.49 3.10
C ALA A 155 3.97 -6.46 2.25
N ASP A 156 4.97 -7.24 2.58
CA ASP A 156 6.31 -7.25 1.98
C ASP A 156 6.55 -8.39 0.98
N LEU A 157 5.51 -9.17 0.68
CA LEU A 157 5.57 -10.27 -0.28
C LEU A 157 4.93 -9.92 -1.64
N TRP A 158 4.74 -8.65 -1.94
CA TRP A 158 4.27 -8.21 -3.23
C TRP A 158 5.42 -8.03 -4.22
N TYR A 159 5.18 -8.42 -5.45
CA TYR A 159 6.13 -8.33 -6.55
C TYR A 159 5.46 -7.81 -7.81
N LEU A 160 6.20 -7.05 -8.62
CA LEU A 160 5.85 -6.80 -10.01
C LEU A 160 6.65 -7.74 -10.89
N CYS A 161 5.95 -8.49 -11.72
CA CYS A 161 6.53 -9.46 -12.63
C CYS A 161 6.07 -9.18 -14.07
N LEU A 162 6.97 -9.27 -15.03
CA LEU A 162 6.61 -9.23 -16.43
C LEU A 162 5.83 -10.51 -16.78
N SER A 163 4.56 -10.36 -17.14
CA SER A 163 3.72 -11.47 -17.57
C SER A 163 3.93 -11.72 -19.07
N ASP A 164 4.27 -12.97 -19.40
CA ASP A 164 4.44 -13.42 -20.79
C ASP A 164 3.11 -13.82 -21.44
N MET A 165 2.00 -13.17 -21.10
CA MET A 165 0.75 -13.46 -21.82
C MET A 165 0.94 -13.19 -23.31
N PRO A 166 0.74 -14.17 -24.19
CA PRO A 166 0.89 -13.98 -25.64
C PRO A 166 0.04 -12.80 -26.12
N GLY A 167 0.70 -11.80 -26.71
CA GLY A 167 0.03 -10.63 -27.29
C GLY A 167 -0.27 -9.47 -26.31
N LEU A 168 -0.09 -9.64 -25.02
CA LEU A 168 -0.34 -8.60 -24.02
C LEU A 168 0.70 -8.67 -22.88
N PRO A 169 1.96 -8.26 -23.13
CA PRO A 169 2.95 -8.21 -22.07
C PRO A 169 2.54 -7.14 -21.05
N GLN A 170 2.31 -7.54 -19.81
CA GLN A 170 1.94 -6.65 -18.72
C GLN A 170 2.88 -6.85 -17.53
N ASN A 171 3.22 -5.76 -16.83
CA ASN A 171 3.86 -5.84 -15.53
C ASN A 171 2.76 -6.02 -14.49
N SER A 172 2.56 -7.25 -14.05
CA SER A 172 1.45 -7.63 -13.17
C SER A 172 1.92 -7.84 -11.73
N VAL A 173 1.00 -7.62 -10.79
CA VAL A 173 1.22 -7.80 -9.35
C VAL A 173 1.04 -9.26 -8.97
N TYR A 174 2.01 -9.80 -8.24
CA TYR A 174 2.00 -11.15 -7.69
C TYR A 174 2.23 -11.13 -6.19
N PHE A 175 1.66 -12.09 -5.50
CA PHE A 175 1.91 -12.31 -4.08
C PHE A 175 2.81 -13.53 -3.88
N ASN A 176 3.87 -13.39 -3.06
CA ASN A 176 4.79 -14.45 -2.65
C ASN A 176 5.38 -15.28 -3.81
N THR A 177 6.29 -14.66 -4.57
CA THR A 177 6.92 -15.29 -5.75
C THR A 177 7.94 -16.38 -5.45
N SER A 178 8.17 -16.72 -4.18
CA SER A 178 9.19 -17.72 -3.78
C SER A 178 9.00 -19.09 -4.44
N THR A 179 7.85 -19.33 -5.02
CA THR A 179 7.49 -20.56 -5.75
C THR A 179 6.82 -20.30 -7.08
N ILE A 180 7.00 -19.12 -7.72
CA ILE A 180 6.58 -19.01 -9.11
C ILE A 180 7.33 -20.10 -9.86
N PRO A 181 6.66 -21.15 -10.38
CA PRO A 181 7.33 -22.13 -11.18
C PRO A 181 7.91 -21.38 -12.37
N SER A 182 9.22 -21.35 -12.52
CA SER A 182 9.80 -21.13 -13.84
C SER A 182 8.97 -22.02 -14.76
N LYS A 183 8.27 -21.46 -15.76
CA LYS A 183 7.36 -22.20 -16.63
C LYS A 183 8.11 -23.44 -17.15
N SER A 184 8.03 -24.54 -16.39
CA SER A 184 8.55 -25.84 -16.76
C SER A 184 7.61 -26.41 -17.78
N GLY A 185 7.98 -26.34 -19.05
CA GLY A 185 7.26 -27.02 -20.12
C GLY A 185 7.26 -26.33 -21.46
N VAL A 186 7.58 -25.06 -21.55
CA VAL A 186 7.77 -24.40 -22.85
C VAL A 186 9.25 -24.04 -22.99
N SER A 187 9.94 -24.83 -23.81
CA SER A 187 11.32 -24.54 -24.21
C SER A 187 11.39 -23.15 -24.83
N GLY A 188 12.09 -22.21 -24.16
CA GLY A 188 12.29 -20.85 -24.63
C GLY A 188 11.62 -19.74 -23.81
N ALA A 189 10.88 -20.02 -22.74
CA ALA A 189 10.36 -18.98 -21.86
C ALA A 189 11.51 -18.34 -21.05
N SER A 190 11.73 -17.05 -21.26
CA SER A 190 12.65 -16.25 -20.42
C SER A 190 12.21 -16.31 -18.96
N PRO A 191 13.14 -16.29 -17.99
CA PRO A 191 12.78 -16.23 -16.60
C PRO A 191 11.92 -14.97 -16.37
N VAL A 192 10.79 -15.14 -15.67
CA VAL A 192 9.91 -14.04 -15.30
C VAL A 192 10.74 -13.07 -14.46
N GLN A 193 10.96 -11.86 -14.96
CA GLN A 193 11.66 -10.84 -14.19
C GLN A 193 10.69 -10.24 -13.19
N CYS A 194 10.93 -10.54 -11.90
CA CYS A 194 10.16 -9.98 -10.80
C CYS A 194 11.03 -9.09 -9.91
N TYR A 195 10.45 -8.06 -9.36
CA TYR A 195 11.06 -7.25 -8.32
C TYR A 195 10.07 -6.93 -7.21
N SER A 196 10.58 -6.82 -5.99
CA SER A 196 9.79 -6.58 -4.80
C SER A 196 9.22 -5.17 -4.76
N VAL A 197 7.96 -5.05 -4.37
CA VAL A 197 7.24 -3.77 -4.25
C VAL A 197 6.41 -3.70 -2.98
N THR A 198 6.15 -2.47 -2.53
CA THR A 198 5.09 -2.18 -1.57
C THR A 198 3.88 -1.65 -2.33
N LEU A 199 2.67 -2.11 -2.02
CA LEU A 199 1.44 -1.62 -2.61
C LEU A 199 0.85 -0.50 -1.76
N ASN A 200 1.08 0.74 -2.16
CA ASN A 200 0.53 1.92 -1.50
C ASN A 200 -0.95 2.09 -1.85
N MET A 201 -1.79 2.33 -0.84
CA MET A 201 -3.20 2.67 -0.97
C MET A 201 -3.30 4.19 -1.02
N VAL A 202 -3.49 4.74 -2.22
CA VAL A 202 -3.51 6.19 -2.48
C VAL A 202 -4.95 6.68 -2.49
N PRO A 203 -5.41 7.49 -1.53
CA PRO A 203 -6.78 8.02 -1.48
C PRO A 203 -7.16 8.76 -2.77
N VAL A 204 -8.43 8.65 -3.19
CA VAL A 204 -9.02 9.34 -4.35
C VAL A 204 -10.16 10.23 -3.92
#